data_d837a13da6f19c83e4b33de18c2c76c9
#
_entry.id   d837a13da6f19c83e4b33de18c2c76c9
#
_cell.length_a   1.000
_cell.length_b   1.000
_cell.length_c   1.000
_cell.angle_alpha   90.00
_cell.angle_beta   90.00
_cell.angle_gamma   90.00
#
_symmetry.space_group_name_H-M   'P 1'
#
loop_
_entity.id
_entity.type
_entity.pdbx_description
1 polymer ?
#
loop_
_entity_poly.entity_id
_entity_poly.type
_entity_poly.pdbx_seq_one_letter_code
_entity_poly.pdbx_strand_id
1 'polypeptide(L)'
;MKEYYLSENNTLPLVISGDNDDSKSKDVLVKWIEENKSQLEQKLTKHGAILFRGFDINTPQDFEAIAKAFDNDLKNDYLGTSPRDKKTDFVFSASELPPHYPIMQHCEMSFLPSAPRRLFFYCHIEPEYGGETPVCDFRKVYNDLDPKIRTEFEQKGVKHIRNYSSPDNKSKNAF
;
A
#
# COMPACT_ATOMS: atom_id res chain seq x y z
N MET A 1 14.46 4.51 17.42
CA MET A 1 14.09 3.69 16.23
C MET A 1 15.32 3.51 15.36
N LYS A 2 15.56 2.30 14.86
CA LYS A 2 16.67 1.96 13.97
C LYS A 2 16.20 1.97 12.52
N GLU A 3 17.01 2.49 11.61
CA GLU A 3 16.74 2.53 10.18
C GLU A 3 17.76 1.69 9.41
N TYR A 4 17.29 0.92 8.43
CA TYR A 4 18.15 0.10 7.57
C TYR A 4 17.44 -0.27 6.26
N TYR A 5 18.14 -0.94 5.37
CA TYR A 5 17.60 -1.47 4.11
C TYR A 5 17.64 -3.00 4.13
N LEU A 6 16.70 -3.62 3.41
CA LEU A 6 16.65 -5.09 3.28
C LEU A 6 17.82 -5.64 2.43
N SER A 7 18.40 -4.79 1.60
CA SER A 7 19.51 -5.14 0.70
C SER A 7 20.43 -3.93 0.53
N GLU A 8 21.73 -4.18 0.38
CA GLU A 8 22.73 -3.12 0.17
C GLU A 8 22.49 -2.30 -1.11
N ASN A 9 21.90 -2.92 -2.12
CA ASN A 9 21.69 -2.30 -3.44
C ASN A 9 20.27 -1.75 -3.65
N ASN A 10 19.40 -1.82 -2.64
CA ASN A 10 18.02 -1.40 -2.78
C ASN A 10 17.56 -0.62 -1.55
N THR A 11 17.20 0.64 -1.77
CA THR A 11 16.72 1.56 -0.73
C THR A 11 15.20 1.54 -0.56
N LEU A 12 14.51 0.67 -1.28
CA LEU A 12 13.06 0.47 -1.22
C LEU A 12 12.75 -0.95 -0.72
N PRO A 13 12.01 -1.11 0.38
CA PRO A 13 11.56 -0.08 1.32
C PRO A 13 12.66 0.38 2.29
N LEU A 14 12.51 1.59 2.86
CA LEU A 14 13.22 1.93 4.09
C LEU A 14 12.59 1.15 5.24
N VAL A 15 13.40 0.42 6.00
CA VAL A 15 12.92 -0.31 7.19
C VAL A 15 13.14 0.52 8.43
N ILE A 16 12.11 0.58 9.27
CA ILE A 16 12.16 1.20 10.60
C ILE A 16 11.76 0.14 11.62
N SER A 17 12.61 -0.08 12.62
CA SER A 17 12.36 -1.03 13.70
C SER A 17 12.58 -0.40 15.08
N GLY A 18 12.00 -1.00 16.12
CA GLY A 18 12.31 -0.65 17.50
C GLY A 18 13.75 -1.00 17.85
N ASP A 19 14.38 -0.18 18.68
CA ASP A 19 15.78 -0.38 19.11
C ASP A 19 15.90 -1.42 20.23
N ASN A 20 14.85 -1.53 21.05
CA ASN A 20 14.75 -2.42 22.21
C ASN A 20 13.30 -2.84 22.44
N ASP A 21 13.05 -3.70 23.43
CA ASP A 21 11.70 -4.21 23.71
C ASP A 21 10.73 -3.11 24.12
N ASP A 22 11.17 -2.10 24.86
CA ASP A 22 10.32 -0.99 25.29
C ASP A 22 9.81 -0.14 24.10
N SER A 23 10.53 -0.15 22.97
CA SER A 23 10.18 0.61 21.76
C SER A 23 9.23 -0.12 20.81
N LYS A 24 8.87 -1.38 21.10
CA LYS A 24 8.05 -2.22 20.22
C LYS A 24 6.55 -2.01 20.36
N SER A 25 6.09 -1.45 21.49
CA SER A 25 4.68 -1.32 21.76
C SER A 25 3.98 -0.40 20.74
N LYS A 26 2.72 -0.71 20.45
CA LYS A 26 1.86 0.10 19.58
C LYS A 26 1.84 1.57 20.00
N ASP A 27 1.66 1.85 21.29
CA ASP A 27 1.50 3.22 21.78
C ASP A 27 2.79 4.05 21.62
N VAL A 28 3.94 3.42 21.81
CA VAL A 28 5.24 4.04 21.54
C VAL A 28 5.39 4.33 20.04
N LEU A 29 5.00 3.41 19.18
CA LEU A 29 5.06 3.61 17.72
C LEU A 29 4.11 4.72 17.27
N VAL A 30 2.87 4.75 17.75
CA VAL A 30 1.89 5.81 17.45
C VAL A 30 2.48 7.18 17.81
N LYS A 31 2.91 7.34 19.05
CA LYS A 31 3.50 8.59 19.51
C LYS A 31 4.73 9.01 18.70
N TRP A 32 5.61 8.05 18.42
CA TRP A 32 6.80 8.32 17.62
C TRP A 32 6.45 8.75 16.18
N ILE A 33 5.44 8.14 15.55
CA ILE A 33 4.95 8.54 14.22
C ILE A 33 4.42 9.97 14.25
N GLU A 34 3.61 10.32 15.24
CA GLU A 34 3.06 11.67 15.39
C GLU A 34 4.15 12.74 15.54
N GLU A 35 5.16 12.45 16.37
CA GLU A 35 6.30 13.35 16.61
C GLU A 35 7.23 13.47 15.40
N ASN A 36 7.30 12.46 14.54
CA ASN A 36 8.23 12.41 13.40
C ASN A 36 7.53 12.49 12.02
N LYS A 37 6.26 12.86 11.98
CA LYS A 37 5.42 12.81 10.77
C LYS A 37 6.07 13.49 9.56
N SER A 38 6.57 14.71 9.72
CA SER A 38 7.19 15.46 8.63
C SER A 38 8.44 14.75 8.06
N GLN A 39 9.26 14.15 8.93
CA GLN A 39 10.44 13.39 8.50
C GLN A 39 10.03 12.10 7.78
N LEU A 40 8.99 11.43 8.27
CA LEU A 40 8.46 10.22 7.66
C LEU A 40 7.88 10.49 6.26
N GLU A 41 7.22 11.61 6.06
CA GLU A 41 6.74 12.04 4.73
C GLU A 41 7.90 12.28 3.75
N GLN A 42 8.97 12.93 4.20
CA GLN A 42 10.17 13.10 3.38
C GLN A 42 10.82 11.76 3.03
N LYS A 43 10.92 10.84 4.01
CA LYS A 43 11.46 9.50 3.81
C LYS A 43 10.59 8.68 2.87
N LEU A 44 9.27 8.73 3.04
CA LEU A 44 8.33 8.06 2.13
C LEU A 44 8.48 8.57 0.70
N THR A 45 8.57 9.88 0.52
CA THR A 45 8.80 10.49 -0.80
C THR A 45 10.13 10.05 -1.41
N LYS A 46 11.18 10.02 -0.60
CA LYS A 46 12.53 9.62 -1.06
C LYS A 46 12.58 8.15 -1.44
N HIS A 47 12.10 7.27 -0.56
CA HIS A 47 12.27 5.82 -0.68
C HIS A 47 11.09 5.09 -1.35
N GLY A 48 9.94 5.74 -1.51
CA GLY A 48 8.74 5.16 -2.13
C GLY A 48 7.92 4.27 -1.20
N ALA A 49 8.54 3.63 -0.20
CA ALA A 49 7.85 2.86 0.83
C ALA A 49 8.65 2.86 2.15
N ILE A 50 7.94 2.74 3.27
CA ILE A 50 8.50 2.52 4.60
C ILE A 50 7.91 1.21 5.15
N LEU A 51 8.77 0.34 5.66
CA LEU A 51 8.39 -0.91 6.31
C LEU A 51 8.65 -0.79 7.82
N PHE A 52 7.60 -0.74 8.62
CA PHE A 52 7.69 -0.87 10.07
C PHE A 52 7.76 -2.35 10.43
N ARG A 53 8.81 -2.78 11.13
CA ARG A 53 9.06 -4.19 11.45
C ARG A 53 9.37 -4.40 12.92
N GLY A 54 8.83 -5.50 13.47
CA GLY A 54 9.13 -5.92 14.85
C GLY A 54 8.41 -5.09 15.91
N PHE A 55 7.23 -4.57 15.59
CA PHE A 55 6.34 -3.90 16.54
C PHE A 55 5.18 -4.82 16.93
N ASP A 56 4.69 -4.67 18.15
CA ASP A 56 3.58 -5.45 18.72
C ASP A 56 2.24 -4.91 18.23
N ILE A 57 1.96 -5.16 16.95
CA ILE A 57 0.71 -4.82 16.29
C ILE A 57 -0.04 -6.13 16.06
N ASN A 58 -1.11 -6.36 16.82
CA ASN A 58 -1.75 -7.66 16.89
C ASN A 58 -3.17 -7.68 16.31
N THR A 59 -3.79 -6.51 16.15
CA THR A 59 -5.18 -6.39 15.71
C THR A 59 -5.35 -5.40 14.56
N PRO A 60 -6.42 -5.53 13.76
CA PRO A 60 -6.79 -4.51 12.78
C PRO A 60 -6.99 -3.12 13.40
N GLN A 61 -7.44 -3.04 14.66
CA GLN A 61 -7.62 -1.79 15.40
C GLN A 61 -6.27 -1.13 15.74
N ASP A 62 -5.26 -1.93 16.10
CA ASP A 62 -3.90 -1.41 16.31
C ASP A 62 -3.34 -0.84 15.01
N PHE A 63 -3.53 -1.56 13.91
CA PHE A 63 -3.11 -1.10 12.58
C PHE A 63 -3.85 0.19 12.18
N GLU A 64 -5.16 0.29 12.42
CA GLU A 64 -5.91 1.52 12.17
C GLU A 64 -5.35 2.70 12.96
N ALA A 65 -5.01 2.51 14.23
CA ALA A 65 -4.40 3.55 15.06
C ALA A 65 -3.07 4.04 14.49
N ILE A 66 -2.21 3.12 14.04
CA ILE A 66 -0.93 3.45 13.38
C ILE A 66 -1.17 4.24 12.09
N ALA A 67 -2.08 3.78 11.24
CA ALA A 67 -2.39 4.46 9.98
C ALA A 67 -2.94 5.88 10.22
N LYS A 68 -3.81 6.06 11.22
CA LYS A 68 -4.36 7.36 11.63
C LYS A 68 -3.31 8.30 12.20
N ALA A 69 -2.33 7.80 12.94
CA ALA A 69 -1.21 8.60 13.44
C ALA A 69 -0.41 9.20 12.28
N PHE A 70 -0.22 8.43 11.22
CA PHE A 70 0.46 8.90 10.01
C PHE A 70 -0.44 9.83 9.16
N ASP A 71 -1.67 9.43 8.94
CA ASP A 71 -2.65 10.18 8.13
C ASP A 71 -4.05 10.10 8.73
N ASN A 72 -4.52 11.20 9.31
CA ASN A 72 -5.84 11.26 9.94
C ASN A 72 -7.00 11.45 8.93
N ASP A 73 -6.70 11.64 7.64
CA ASP A 73 -7.68 11.76 6.55
C ASP A 73 -7.81 10.45 5.77
N LEU A 74 -7.85 9.32 6.48
CA LEU A 74 -8.09 8.02 5.86
C LEU A 74 -9.46 7.99 5.17
N LYS A 75 -9.51 7.35 4.00
CA LYS A 75 -10.76 7.12 3.27
C LYS A 75 -11.24 5.69 3.48
N ASN A 76 -12.54 5.50 3.52
CA ASN A 76 -13.19 4.19 3.67
C ASN A 76 -14.12 3.83 2.49
N ASP A 77 -14.12 4.65 1.45
CA ASP A 77 -14.88 4.46 0.22
C ASP A 77 -13.98 3.78 -0.83
N TYR A 78 -13.85 2.47 -0.74
CA TYR A 78 -13.10 1.72 -1.74
C TYR A 78 -13.87 1.66 -3.07
N LEU A 79 -13.35 2.33 -4.09
CA LEU A 79 -13.92 2.39 -5.45
C LEU A 79 -13.28 1.38 -6.43
N GLY A 80 -12.49 0.47 -5.92
CA GLY A 80 -11.88 -0.62 -6.69
C GLY A 80 -12.89 -1.71 -7.07
N THR A 81 -12.41 -2.74 -7.76
CA THR A 81 -13.23 -3.87 -8.25
C THR A 81 -13.05 -5.14 -7.43
N SER A 82 -11.94 -5.28 -6.70
CA SER A 82 -11.70 -6.48 -5.91
C SER A 82 -12.58 -6.51 -4.66
N PRO A 83 -13.24 -7.64 -4.37
CA PRO A 83 -13.95 -7.83 -3.12
C PRO A 83 -13.01 -7.65 -1.92
N ARG A 84 -13.50 -7.01 -0.86
CA ARG A 84 -12.76 -6.80 0.39
C ARG A 84 -13.70 -6.89 1.57
N ASP A 85 -13.29 -7.57 2.62
CA ASP A 85 -14.03 -7.64 3.88
C ASP A 85 -13.64 -6.48 4.78
N LYS A 86 -14.64 -5.79 5.32
CA LYS A 86 -14.43 -4.73 6.31
C LYS A 86 -14.01 -5.35 7.65
N LYS A 87 -12.88 -4.92 8.20
CA LYS A 87 -12.36 -5.36 9.51
C LYS A 87 -12.56 -4.31 10.60
N THR A 88 -12.40 -3.02 10.23
CA THR A 88 -12.73 -1.85 11.07
C THR A 88 -13.36 -0.78 10.16
N ASP A 89 -13.51 0.45 10.63
CA ASP A 89 -14.05 1.51 9.77
C ASP A 89 -13.13 1.87 8.61
N PHE A 90 -11.82 1.72 8.75
CA PHE A 90 -10.84 2.09 7.73
C PHE A 90 -9.92 0.94 7.30
N VAL A 91 -10.06 -0.23 7.92
CA VAL A 91 -9.24 -1.40 7.59
C VAL A 91 -10.09 -2.46 6.89
N PHE A 92 -9.58 -2.95 5.79
CA PHE A 92 -10.20 -3.97 4.96
C PHE A 92 -9.21 -5.11 4.72
N SER A 93 -9.72 -6.30 4.43
CA SER A 93 -8.86 -7.37 3.92
C SER A 93 -8.17 -6.94 2.63
N ALA A 94 -7.09 -7.60 2.26
CA ALA A 94 -6.48 -7.48 0.95
C ALA A 94 -7.46 -8.02 -0.12
N SER A 95 -6.99 -8.29 -1.33
CA SER A 95 -7.85 -8.84 -2.38
C SER A 95 -8.35 -10.24 -2.00
N GLU A 96 -9.66 -10.45 -2.07
CA GLU A 96 -10.33 -11.76 -1.90
C GLU A 96 -10.42 -12.53 -3.24
N LEU A 97 -9.46 -12.32 -4.12
CA LEU A 97 -9.39 -13.06 -5.38
C LEU A 97 -8.91 -14.50 -5.14
N PRO A 98 -9.37 -15.47 -5.95
CA PRO A 98 -8.85 -16.83 -5.88
C PRO A 98 -7.32 -16.86 -6.04
N PRO A 99 -6.60 -17.75 -5.33
CA PRO A 99 -5.13 -17.75 -5.30
C PRO A 99 -4.43 -17.90 -6.66
N HIS A 100 -5.11 -18.46 -7.64
CA HIS A 100 -4.57 -18.67 -9.00
C HIS A 100 -4.63 -17.41 -9.89
N TYR A 101 -5.28 -16.32 -9.44
CA TYR A 101 -5.31 -15.07 -10.18
C TYR A 101 -4.05 -14.26 -9.92
N PRO A 102 -3.21 -13.99 -10.93
CA PRO A 102 -2.04 -13.16 -10.75
C PRO A 102 -2.47 -11.69 -10.57
N ILE A 103 -1.89 -11.03 -9.58
CA ILE A 103 -2.04 -9.59 -9.39
C ILE A 103 -0.73 -8.93 -9.84
N MET A 104 -0.79 -8.29 -11.00
CA MET A 104 0.38 -7.59 -11.55
C MET A 104 0.67 -6.32 -10.74
N GLN A 105 1.93 -5.87 -10.78
CA GLN A 105 2.33 -4.58 -10.20
C GLN A 105 1.49 -3.44 -10.78
N HIS A 106 0.89 -2.66 -9.92
CA HIS A 106 -0.01 -1.57 -10.31
C HIS A 106 0.01 -0.43 -9.28
N CYS A 107 -0.43 0.74 -9.70
CA CYS A 107 -0.76 1.83 -8.80
C CYS A 107 -2.25 1.75 -8.44
N GLU A 108 -2.55 1.66 -7.15
CA GLU A 108 -3.93 1.47 -6.67
C GLU A 108 -4.85 2.59 -7.16
N MET A 109 -6.01 2.19 -7.70
CA MET A 109 -7.05 3.11 -8.22
C MET A 109 -6.53 4.21 -9.18
N SER A 110 -5.46 3.94 -9.94
CA SER A 110 -4.87 4.90 -10.89
C SER A 110 -5.82 5.30 -12.04
N PHE A 111 -6.95 4.63 -12.18
CA PHE A 111 -8.03 4.96 -13.12
C PHE A 111 -8.94 6.10 -12.63
N LEU A 112 -8.81 6.53 -11.38
CA LEU A 112 -9.57 7.65 -10.84
C LEU A 112 -8.85 8.98 -11.12
N PRO A 113 -9.60 10.08 -11.27
CA PRO A 113 -9.01 11.42 -11.39
C PRO A 113 -8.16 11.80 -10.17
N SER A 114 -8.50 11.27 -9.00
CA SER A 114 -7.76 11.43 -7.76
C SER A 114 -7.47 10.06 -7.16
N ALA A 115 -6.31 9.51 -7.50
CA ALA A 115 -5.84 8.27 -6.91
C ALA A 115 -5.40 8.47 -5.44
N PRO A 116 -5.41 7.42 -4.61
CA PRO A 116 -4.92 7.52 -3.23
C PRO A 116 -3.45 7.92 -3.22
N ARG A 117 -3.12 8.87 -2.37
CA ARG A 117 -1.73 9.36 -2.22
C ARG A 117 -0.86 8.40 -1.41
N ARG A 118 -1.48 7.59 -0.56
CA ARG A 118 -0.83 6.63 0.34
C ARG A 118 -1.67 5.38 0.46
N LEU A 119 -0.99 4.26 0.62
CA LEU A 119 -1.58 2.97 0.96
C LEU A 119 -0.88 2.43 2.20
N PHE A 120 -1.65 1.79 3.06
CA PHE A 120 -1.14 1.13 4.24
C PHE A 120 -1.45 -0.35 4.15
N PHE A 121 -0.46 -1.19 4.46
CA PHE A 121 -0.58 -2.63 4.49
C PHE A 121 -0.17 -3.16 5.86
N TYR A 122 -0.82 -4.20 6.29
CA TYR A 122 -0.54 -4.87 7.55
C TYR A 122 -0.62 -6.38 7.34
N CYS A 123 0.44 -7.09 7.74
CA CYS A 123 0.46 -8.53 7.76
C CYS A 123 -0.14 -8.99 9.10
N HIS A 124 -1.43 -9.37 9.09
CA HIS A 124 -2.15 -9.82 10.28
C HIS A 124 -1.76 -11.24 10.67
N ILE A 125 -1.60 -12.10 9.69
CA ILE A 125 -1.15 -13.49 9.86
C ILE A 125 -0.01 -13.69 8.86
N GLU A 126 1.18 -13.99 9.37
CA GLU A 126 2.30 -14.32 8.48
C GLU A 126 2.07 -15.69 7.84
N PRO A 127 2.30 -15.83 6.55
CA PRO A 127 2.22 -17.12 5.91
C PRO A 127 3.42 -17.99 6.31
N GLU A 128 3.21 -19.31 6.40
CA GLU A 128 4.26 -20.27 6.71
C GLU A 128 5.34 -20.30 5.61
N TYR A 129 4.94 -20.03 4.38
CA TYR A 129 5.83 -19.98 3.22
C TYR A 129 5.34 -19.00 2.16
N GLY A 130 6.24 -18.16 1.63
CA GLY A 130 5.90 -17.16 0.60
C GLY A 130 5.05 -16.01 1.16
N GLY A 131 4.22 -15.41 0.32
CA GLY A 131 3.24 -14.38 0.70
C GLY A 131 3.82 -12.98 0.85
N GLU A 132 5.02 -12.74 0.38
CA GLU A 132 5.62 -11.41 0.34
C GLU A 132 4.77 -10.47 -0.53
N THR A 133 4.63 -9.23 -0.07
CA THR A 133 4.01 -8.16 -0.85
C THR A 133 5.10 -7.43 -1.63
N PRO A 134 5.25 -7.67 -2.94
CA PRO A 134 6.26 -7.01 -3.74
C PRO A 134 5.91 -5.53 -3.93
N VAL A 135 6.91 -4.66 -3.82
CA VAL A 135 6.78 -3.22 -4.06
C VAL A 135 7.73 -2.78 -5.18
N CYS A 136 7.27 -1.81 -5.97
CA CYS A 136 8.02 -1.29 -7.11
C CYS A 136 7.97 0.23 -7.13
N ASP A 137 9.09 0.88 -7.44
CA ASP A 137 9.14 2.32 -7.67
C ASP A 137 8.74 2.64 -9.12
N PHE A 138 7.51 3.06 -9.33
CA PHE A 138 7.00 3.43 -10.64
C PHE A 138 7.70 4.66 -11.25
N ARG A 139 8.37 5.48 -10.45
CA ARG A 139 9.22 6.56 -10.99
C ARG A 139 10.39 5.97 -11.76
N LYS A 140 10.98 4.88 -11.24
CA LYS A 140 12.04 4.15 -11.92
C LYS A 140 11.51 3.45 -13.17
N VAL A 141 10.35 2.78 -13.06
CA VAL A 141 9.69 2.18 -14.24
C VAL A 141 9.49 3.20 -15.34
N TYR A 142 8.96 4.38 -14.99
CA TYR A 142 8.78 5.48 -15.98
C TYR A 142 10.09 5.92 -16.62
N ASN A 143 11.15 6.07 -15.83
CA ASN A 143 12.46 6.51 -16.33
C ASN A 143 13.13 5.44 -17.22
N ASP A 144 12.90 4.16 -16.95
CA ASP A 144 13.48 3.03 -17.68
C ASP A 144 12.64 2.65 -18.92
N LEU A 145 11.46 3.26 -19.14
CA LEU A 145 10.68 3.06 -20.37
C LEU A 145 11.45 3.52 -21.60
N ASP A 146 11.27 2.79 -22.71
CA ASP A 146 11.76 3.27 -24.02
C ASP A 146 11.29 4.71 -24.27
N PRO A 147 12.18 5.64 -24.64
CA PRO A 147 11.84 7.05 -24.80
C PRO A 147 10.69 7.30 -25.79
N LYS A 148 10.53 6.47 -26.83
CA LYS A 148 9.43 6.59 -27.80
C LYS A 148 8.09 6.24 -27.14
N ILE A 149 8.05 5.15 -26.38
CA ILE A 149 6.87 4.72 -25.64
C ILE A 149 6.48 5.79 -24.62
N ARG A 150 7.44 6.27 -23.84
CA ARG A 150 7.22 7.32 -22.84
C ARG A 150 6.63 8.59 -23.48
N THR A 151 7.23 9.07 -24.57
CA THR A 151 6.75 10.24 -25.31
C THR A 151 5.32 10.05 -25.83
N GLU A 152 4.97 8.86 -26.29
CA GLU A 152 3.59 8.57 -26.73
C GLU A 152 2.59 8.69 -25.59
N PHE A 153 2.90 8.15 -24.41
CA PHE A 153 2.03 8.29 -23.23
C PHE A 153 1.93 9.74 -22.77
N GLU A 154 3.03 10.49 -22.77
CA GLU A 154 3.03 11.91 -22.41
C GLU A 154 2.14 12.76 -23.34
N GLN A 155 2.18 12.48 -24.63
CA GLN A 155 1.43 13.24 -25.64
C GLN A 155 -0.04 12.81 -25.73
N LYS A 156 -0.32 11.52 -25.63
CA LYS A 156 -1.66 10.96 -25.86
C LYS A 156 -2.44 10.74 -24.58
N GLY A 157 -1.75 10.63 -23.44
CA GLY A 157 -2.34 10.25 -22.16
C GLY A 157 -2.78 8.79 -22.13
N VAL A 158 -3.54 8.42 -21.07
CA VAL A 158 -4.09 7.09 -20.87
C VAL A 158 -5.61 7.22 -20.73
N LYS A 159 -6.34 6.46 -21.53
CA LYS A 159 -7.81 6.38 -21.43
C LYS A 159 -8.20 5.08 -20.75
N HIS A 160 -8.83 5.18 -19.58
CA HIS A 160 -9.43 4.05 -18.90
C HIS A 160 -10.89 3.87 -19.32
N ILE A 161 -11.25 2.66 -19.77
CA ILE A 161 -12.62 2.31 -20.11
C ILE A 161 -13.04 1.17 -19.18
N ARG A 162 -14.09 1.39 -18.40
CA ARG A 162 -14.67 0.38 -17.49
C ARG A 162 -16.08 0.05 -17.98
N ASN A 163 -16.31 -1.24 -18.21
CA ASN A 163 -17.63 -1.73 -18.59
C ASN A 163 -18.27 -2.37 -17.35
N TYR A 164 -19.52 -2.04 -17.10
CA TYR A 164 -20.31 -2.61 -16.02
C TYR A 164 -21.45 -3.41 -16.64
N SER A 165 -21.75 -4.57 -16.07
CA SER A 165 -22.94 -5.33 -16.45
C SER A 165 -24.19 -4.57 -16.03
N SER A 166 -25.23 -4.60 -16.88
CA SER A 166 -26.55 -4.10 -16.50
C SER A 166 -27.06 -4.84 -15.25
N PRO A 167 -27.79 -4.18 -14.33
CA PRO A 167 -28.46 -4.82 -13.21
C PRO A 167 -29.37 -6.00 -13.64
N ASP A 168 -29.90 -5.93 -14.88
CA ASP A 168 -30.74 -6.97 -15.44
C ASP A 168 -29.95 -8.16 -16.00
N ASN A 169 -28.64 -8.03 -16.14
CA ASN A 169 -27.79 -9.10 -16.60
C ASN A 169 -27.45 -10.06 -15.44
N LYS A 170 -28.23 -11.17 -15.38
CA LYS A 170 -28.05 -12.22 -14.37
C LYS A 170 -26.84 -13.15 -14.63
N SER A 171 -26.00 -12.85 -15.61
CA SER A 171 -24.76 -13.61 -15.79
C SER A 171 -23.86 -13.42 -14.57
N LYS A 172 -23.58 -14.51 -13.85
CA LYS A 172 -22.81 -14.55 -12.60
C LYS A 172 -21.28 -14.35 -12.78
N ASN A 173 -20.84 -13.92 -13.94
CA ASN A 173 -19.42 -13.77 -14.23
C ASN A 173 -19.05 -12.30 -14.29
N ALA A 174 -18.81 -11.74 -13.13
CA ALA A 174 -18.27 -10.39 -12.97
C ALA A 174 -16.72 -10.38 -12.84
N PHE A 175 -16.04 -11.43 -13.32
CA PHE A 175 -14.57 -11.50 -13.42
C PHE A 175 -14.16 -12.20 -14.70
#